data_fa2fdf4921c9eb793f3b0aa52219dba4
#
_entry.id   fa2fdf4921c9eb793f3b0aa52219dba4
#
_cell.length_a   1.000
_cell.length_b   1.000
_cell.length_c   1.000
_cell.angle_alpha   90.00
_cell.angle_beta   90.00
_cell.angle_gamma   90.00
#
_symmetry.space_group_name_H-M   'P 1'
#
loop_
_entity.id
_entity.type
_entity.pdbx_description
1 polymer ?
#
loop_
_entity_poly.entity_id
_entity_poly.type
_entity_poly.pdbx_seq_one_letter_code
_entity_poly.pdbx_strand_id
1 'polypeptide(L)'
;MWFEKFKNKNNETKYRYYEKYKDPYTNKWKRVSVVLNKNTKQSQKEAIFRLEDKIKEKLNDKSSSELKTLTFHSLLDEWLEYHIKTSGSKITTLNNIKTRVKNIKKNSSKNLLVNKLDTKYMQIFINKLSNIYSTNQVRYQLGHMKEAIKYAVKFYHYSNKHLLIDIELPKKSKTLEDIEKEEAKMENYLEMSQVLQIRDCILNKKGEDYRKKLLVASIIELQALTGMRIGEVLALQNSNIDLSNKTIDITGTMHWFKHEGGFGYKDTTKTKGSKRQIAINKRSVDILKKIMLDNKKLASWEEKYIDRGFIFTTKNGNPLFTQKINSLLNSAVQELKINKKITTHTFRHTHISLLVEMNISLKAIMKRVGHTDEKTTIQIYTHVTEKMDKELIQKIEEIPS
;
A
#
# COMPACT_ATOMS: atom_id res chain seq x y z
N MET A 1 -3.03 -49.18 27.61
CA MET A 1 -3.04 -48.81 29.07
C MET A 1 -2.45 -49.95 29.89
N TRP A 2 -1.60 -49.72 30.90
CA TRP A 2 -1.10 -50.63 31.90
C TRP A 2 -1.08 -49.90 33.27
N PHE A 3 -0.92 -50.62 34.39
CA PHE A 3 -0.90 -50.01 35.70
C PHE A 3 0.19 -50.63 36.60
N GLU A 4 0.60 -49.84 37.61
CA GLU A 4 1.50 -50.24 38.67
C GLU A 4 0.79 -50.05 40.02
N LYS A 5 0.94 -51.01 40.93
CA LYS A 5 0.48 -50.88 42.31
C LYS A 5 1.61 -50.34 43.16
N PHE A 6 1.36 -49.28 43.93
CA PHE A 6 2.35 -48.66 44.83
C PHE A 6 1.70 -48.22 46.15
N LYS A 7 2.50 -47.99 47.15
CA LYS A 7 2.07 -47.40 48.39
C LYS A 7 2.43 -45.90 48.44
N ASN A 8 1.52 -45.08 48.85
CA ASN A 8 1.78 -43.65 49.03
C ASN A 8 2.54 -43.37 50.36
N LYS A 9 2.85 -42.11 50.65
CA LYS A 9 3.54 -41.70 51.89
C LYS A 9 2.78 -42.08 53.17
N ASN A 10 1.48 -42.30 53.06
CA ASN A 10 0.60 -42.69 54.19
C ASN A 10 0.38 -44.21 54.24
N ASN A 11 1.23 -45.00 53.58
CA ASN A 11 1.17 -46.46 53.49
C ASN A 11 -0.12 -47.05 52.86
N GLU A 12 -0.94 -46.19 52.16
CA GLU A 12 -2.15 -46.60 51.45
C GLU A 12 -1.81 -47.16 50.10
N THR A 13 -2.46 -48.26 49.69
CA THR A 13 -2.31 -48.84 48.36
C THR A 13 -2.99 -48.00 47.30
N LYS A 14 -2.27 -47.55 46.32
CA LYS A 14 -2.72 -46.79 45.13
C LYS A 14 -2.33 -47.48 43.84
N TYR A 15 -3.06 -47.19 42.78
CA TYR A 15 -2.85 -47.77 41.46
C TYR A 15 -2.56 -46.65 40.48
N ARG A 16 -1.40 -46.63 39.81
CA ARG A 16 -1.02 -45.68 38.83
C ARG A 16 -1.19 -46.29 37.45
N TYR A 17 -2.11 -45.75 36.67
CA TYR A 17 -2.41 -46.16 35.30
C TYR A 17 -1.62 -45.32 34.36
N TYR A 18 -1.09 -45.90 33.28
CA TYR A 18 -0.28 -45.29 32.26
C TYR A 18 -0.87 -45.52 30.86
N GLU A 19 -0.70 -44.55 29.99
CA GLU A 19 -0.95 -44.69 28.57
C GLU A 19 0.20 -44.07 27.76
N LYS A 20 0.54 -44.66 26.63
CA LYS A 20 1.52 -44.13 25.70
C LYS A 20 0.80 -43.37 24.57
N TYR A 21 1.36 -42.27 24.17
CA TYR A 21 0.93 -41.57 22.97
C TYR A 21 2.15 -41.15 22.14
N LYS A 22 1.98 -41.08 20.83
CA LYS A 22 3.01 -40.64 19.91
C LYS A 22 2.92 -39.13 19.74
N ASP A 23 3.96 -38.43 20.08
CA ASP A 23 4.03 -36.99 19.88
C ASP A 23 4.06 -36.70 18.36
N PRO A 24 3.06 -36.03 17.77
CA PRO A 24 2.95 -35.85 16.32
C PRO A 24 4.07 -34.99 15.72
N TYR A 25 4.74 -34.17 16.53
CA TYR A 25 5.82 -33.29 16.07
C TYR A 25 7.22 -33.93 16.11
N THR A 26 7.45 -34.76 17.13
CA THR A 26 8.77 -35.40 17.32
C THR A 26 8.79 -36.86 16.93
N ASN A 27 7.64 -37.41 16.65
CA ASN A 27 7.44 -38.86 16.35
C ASN A 27 7.91 -39.79 17.47
N LYS A 28 8.23 -39.24 18.67
CA LYS A 28 8.69 -39.99 19.84
C LYS A 28 7.52 -40.41 20.71
N TRP A 29 7.63 -41.62 21.30
CA TRP A 29 6.66 -42.10 22.28
C TRP A 29 6.81 -41.35 23.62
N LYS A 30 5.71 -40.86 24.14
CA LYS A 30 5.59 -40.23 25.49
C LYS A 30 4.53 -40.95 26.29
N ARG A 31 4.56 -40.79 27.62
CA ARG A 31 3.58 -41.41 28.53
C ARG A 31 2.89 -40.38 29.39
N VAL A 32 1.63 -40.63 29.71
CA VAL A 32 0.85 -39.95 30.75
C VAL A 32 0.45 -40.94 31.81
N SER A 33 0.12 -40.42 33.01
CA SER A 33 -0.33 -41.30 34.11
C SER A 33 -1.44 -40.63 34.95
N VAL A 34 -2.28 -41.47 35.51
CA VAL A 34 -3.35 -41.13 36.47
C VAL A 34 -3.27 -42.05 37.66
N VAL A 35 -3.49 -41.56 38.89
CA VAL A 35 -3.48 -42.34 40.13
C VAL A 35 -4.90 -42.48 40.65
N LEU A 36 -5.33 -43.71 40.93
CA LEU A 36 -6.62 -44.01 41.52
C LEU A 36 -6.44 -44.87 42.78
N ASN A 37 -7.43 -44.85 43.66
CA ASN A 37 -7.36 -45.54 44.96
C ASN A 37 -7.72 -47.03 44.85
N LYS A 38 -8.41 -47.46 43.80
CA LYS A 38 -8.91 -48.84 43.64
C LYS A 38 -8.58 -49.32 42.24
N ASN A 39 -8.52 -50.66 42.05
CA ASN A 39 -8.38 -51.28 40.77
C ASN A 39 -9.61 -52.16 40.47
N THR A 40 -10.75 -51.53 40.25
CA THR A 40 -12.00 -52.14 39.82
C THR A 40 -12.24 -51.90 38.34
N LYS A 41 -13.14 -52.67 37.71
CA LYS A 41 -13.55 -52.39 36.29
C LYS A 41 -14.02 -50.94 36.08
N GLN A 42 -14.67 -50.37 37.09
CA GLN A 42 -15.13 -48.98 37.03
C GLN A 42 -13.95 -47.98 37.15
N SER A 43 -12.99 -48.22 38.05
CA SER A 43 -11.77 -47.40 38.15
C SER A 43 -10.90 -47.50 36.87
N GLN A 44 -10.87 -48.64 36.22
CA GLN A 44 -10.15 -48.79 34.94
C GLN A 44 -10.81 -47.97 33.82
N LYS A 45 -12.16 -47.94 33.73
CA LYS A 45 -12.88 -47.06 32.78
C LYS A 45 -12.62 -45.61 33.06
N GLU A 46 -12.66 -45.20 34.36
CA GLU A 46 -12.32 -43.86 34.76
C GLU A 46 -10.87 -43.48 34.41
N ALA A 47 -9.92 -44.39 34.61
CA ALA A 47 -8.53 -44.18 34.25
C ALA A 47 -8.34 -43.97 32.74
N ILE A 48 -9.03 -44.72 31.89
CA ILE A 48 -9.00 -44.57 30.43
C ILE A 48 -9.47 -43.14 30.08
N PHE A 49 -10.64 -42.74 30.57
CA PHE A 49 -11.20 -41.42 30.27
C PHE A 49 -10.25 -40.30 30.68
N ARG A 50 -9.74 -40.35 31.92
CA ARG A 50 -8.78 -39.34 32.42
C ARG A 50 -7.44 -39.35 31.72
N LEU A 51 -6.97 -40.51 31.21
CA LEU A 51 -5.75 -40.61 30.43
C LEU A 51 -5.94 -40.05 29.03
N GLU A 52 -7.08 -40.31 28.38
CA GLU A 52 -7.43 -39.72 27.10
C GLU A 52 -7.53 -38.18 27.19
N ASP A 53 -8.17 -37.65 28.23
CA ASP A 53 -8.24 -36.20 28.47
C ASP A 53 -6.84 -35.60 28.67
N LYS A 54 -5.99 -36.26 29.47
CA LYS A 54 -4.59 -35.82 29.64
C LYS A 54 -3.77 -35.90 28.35
N ILE A 55 -4.01 -36.87 27.48
CA ILE A 55 -3.36 -36.95 26.17
C ILE A 55 -3.85 -35.79 25.30
N LYS A 56 -5.15 -35.52 25.25
CA LYS A 56 -5.73 -34.38 24.53
C LYS A 56 -5.16 -33.04 25.04
N GLU A 57 -5.08 -32.85 26.36
CA GLU A 57 -4.43 -31.68 26.95
C GLU A 57 -2.96 -31.57 26.53
N LYS A 58 -2.20 -32.68 26.59
CA LYS A 58 -0.78 -32.68 26.18
C LYS A 58 -0.56 -32.44 24.70
N LEU A 59 -1.45 -32.88 23.85
CA LEU A 59 -1.43 -32.61 22.42
C LEU A 59 -1.82 -31.14 22.12
N ASN A 60 -2.74 -30.59 22.92
CA ASN A 60 -3.15 -29.19 22.84
C ASN A 60 -2.15 -28.24 23.53
N ASP A 61 -1.47 -28.72 24.59
CA ASP A 61 -0.63 -27.90 25.51
C ASP A 61 0.67 -27.39 24.88
N LYS A 62 1.15 -27.99 23.76
CA LYS A 62 2.32 -27.45 23.05
C LYS A 62 2.00 -26.11 22.37
N SER A 63 0.81 -26.00 21.78
CA SER A 63 0.34 -24.74 21.24
C SER A 63 0.05 -23.73 22.36
N SER A 64 -0.42 -24.17 23.52
CA SER A 64 -0.68 -23.30 24.68
C SER A 64 0.62 -22.83 25.36
N SER A 65 1.71 -23.63 25.33
CA SER A 65 3.00 -23.20 25.93
C SER A 65 3.70 -22.13 25.07
N GLU A 66 3.71 -22.30 23.74
CA GLU A 66 4.24 -21.29 22.82
C GLU A 66 3.41 -20.00 22.85
N LEU A 67 2.09 -20.12 22.90
CA LEU A 67 1.19 -18.97 23.01
C LEU A 67 1.40 -18.20 24.33
N LYS A 68 1.78 -18.86 25.44
CA LYS A 68 2.05 -18.20 26.72
C LYS A 68 3.22 -17.21 26.66
N THR A 69 4.19 -17.47 25.81
CA THR A 69 5.40 -16.65 25.65
C THR A 69 5.37 -15.78 24.40
N LEU A 70 4.40 -15.99 23.50
CA LEU A 70 4.29 -15.26 22.25
C LEU A 70 3.97 -13.79 22.51
N THR A 71 4.89 -12.90 22.13
CA THR A 71 4.64 -11.46 22.19
C THR A 71 3.89 -10.98 20.95
N PHE A 72 3.17 -9.87 21.09
CA PHE A 72 2.48 -9.25 19.97
C PHE A 72 3.45 -8.80 18.88
N HIS A 73 4.67 -8.37 19.24
CA HIS A 73 5.73 -8.03 18.29
C HIS A 73 6.20 -9.24 17.49
N SER A 74 6.46 -10.38 18.16
CA SER A 74 6.87 -11.63 17.50
C SER A 74 5.77 -12.12 16.55
N LEU A 75 4.52 -12.09 17.00
CA LEU A 75 3.37 -12.45 16.15
C LEU A 75 3.30 -11.62 14.87
N LEU A 76 3.50 -10.30 14.99
CA LEU A 76 3.49 -9.40 13.82
C LEU A 76 4.66 -9.70 12.86
N ASP A 77 5.84 -10.04 13.38
CA ASP A 77 7.00 -10.38 12.55
C ASP A 77 6.79 -11.71 11.81
N GLU A 78 6.33 -12.74 12.51
CA GLU A 78 6.06 -14.06 11.93
C GLU A 78 4.93 -14.00 10.88
N TRP A 79 3.84 -13.28 11.19
CA TRP A 79 2.77 -13.03 10.23
C TRP A 79 3.30 -12.30 9.00
N LEU A 80 4.16 -11.28 9.18
CA LEU A 80 4.72 -10.52 8.08
C LEU A 80 5.59 -11.40 7.16
N GLU A 81 6.43 -12.25 7.73
CA GLU A 81 7.24 -13.19 6.97
C GLU A 81 6.37 -14.20 6.20
N TYR A 82 5.35 -14.73 6.86
CA TYR A 82 4.36 -15.61 6.23
C TYR A 82 3.65 -14.90 5.07
N HIS A 83 3.18 -13.67 5.30
CA HIS A 83 2.49 -12.88 4.30
C HIS A 83 3.39 -12.57 3.09
N ILE A 84 4.66 -12.24 3.31
CA ILE A 84 5.64 -12.00 2.23
C ILE A 84 5.78 -13.24 1.33
N LYS A 85 5.82 -14.43 1.93
CA LYS A 85 6.00 -15.71 1.19
C LYS A 85 4.73 -16.16 0.46
N THR A 86 3.54 -15.82 0.98
CA THR A 86 2.28 -16.42 0.52
C THR A 86 1.36 -15.49 -0.26
N SER A 87 1.52 -14.16 -0.13
CA SER A 87 0.54 -13.21 -0.68
C SER A 87 0.68 -12.91 -2.16
N GLY A 88 1.84 -13.17 -2.77
CA GLY A 88 2.13 -12.72 -4.15
C GLY A 88 2.07 -11.20 -4.35
N SER A 89 2.12 -10.42 -3.25
CA SER A 89 1.99 -8.97 -3.29
C SER A 89 3.20 -8.30 -3.92
N LYS A 90 2.97 -7.21 -4.65
CA LYS A 90 4.06 -6.39 -5.22
C LYS A 90 4.96 -5.81 -4.13
N ILE A 91 6.23 -5.64 -4.42
CA ILE A 91 7.26 -5.13 -3.48
C ILE A 91 6.86 -3.81 -2.83
N THR A 92 6.23 -2.89 -3.57
CA THR A 92 5.72 -1.61 -3.02
C THR A 92 4.65 -1.83 -1.97
N THR A 93 3.74 -2.77 -2.17
CA THR A 93 2.71 -3.14 -1.18
C THR A 93 3.36 -3.74 0.05
N LEU A 94 4.32 -4.65 -0.11
CA LEU A 94 5.05 -5.27 0.99
C LEU A 94 5.83 -4.22 1.81
N ASN A 95 6.47 -3.25 1.17
CA ASN A 95 7.17 -2.17 1.87
C ASN A 95 6.22 -1.28 2.68
N ASN A 96 5.02 -1.01 2.15
CA ASN A 96 3.99 -0.29 2.89
C ASN A 96 3.50 -1.09 4.11
N ILE A 97 3.32 -2.40 3.97
CA ILE A 97 2.96 -3.29 5.08
C ILE A 97 4.07 -3.30 6.14
N LYS A 98 5.33 -3.48 5.74
CA LYS A 98 6.50 -3.41 6.63
C LYS A 98 6.54 -2.11 7.44
N THR A 99 6.30 -0.97 6.78
CA THR A 99 6.27 0.35 7.42
C THR A 99 5.12 0.44 8.43
N ARG A 100 3.94 -0.08 8.10
CA ARG A 100 2.77 -0.07 9.00
C ARG A 100 3.00 -0.99 10.21
N VAL A 101 3.56 -2.19 10.01
CA VAL A 101 3.95 -3.08 11.10
C VAL A 101 4.99 -2.42 12.01
N LYS A 102 6.01 -1.75 11.46
CA LYS A 102 6.97 -0.96 12.22
C LYS A 102 6.28 0.12 13.07
N ASN A 103 5.29 0.81 12.51
CA ASN A 103 4.54 1.84 13.23
C ASN A 103 3.68 1.24 14.36
N ILE A 104 3.04 0.08 14.16
CA ILE A 104 2.31 -0.64 15.21
C ILE A 104 3.28 -0.99 16.35
N LYS A 105 4.43 -1.60 16.03
CA LYS A 105 5.45 -2.00 17.01
C LYS A 105 6.02 -0.80 17.76
N LYS A 106 6.27 0.33 17.11
CA LYS A 106 6.76 1.56 17.75
C LYS A 106 5.82 2.08 18.84
N ASN A 107 4.52 1.86 18.70
CA ASN A 107 3.50 2.40 19.61
C ASN A 107 2.97 1.39 20.64
N SER A 108 3.38 0.11 20.56
CA SER A 108 3.02 -0.96 21.48
C SER A 108 4.22 -1.41 22.32
N SER A 109 3.96 -2.05 23.46
CA SER A 109 5.01 -2.63 24.31
C SER A 109 5.64 -3.86 23.65
N LYS A 110 6.96 -3.99 23.73
CA LYS A 110 7.69 -5.17 23.24
C LYS A 110 7.29 -6.46 23.97
N ASN A 111 6.96 -6.35 25.24
CA ASN A 111 6.62 -7.48 26.13
C ASN A 111 5.12 -7.76 26.19
N LEU A 112 4.33 -7.19 25.29
CA LEU A 112 2.88 -7.40 25.24
C LEU A 112 2.59 -8.82 24.78
N LEU A 113 2.06 -9.66 25.67
CA LEU A 113 1.73 -11.05 25.39
C LEU A 113 0.40 -11.17 24.64
N VAL A 114 0.36 -12.01 23.60
CA VAL A 114 -0.83 -12.22 22.77
C VAL A 114 -2.00 -12.79 23.59
N ASN A 115 -1.73 -13.71 24.52
CA ASN A 115 -2.74 -14.31 25.38
C ASN A 115 -3.34 -13.35 26.44
N LYS A 116 -2.77 -12.16 26.61
CA LYS A 116 -3.26 -11.10 27.51
C LYS A 116 -4.00 -9.99 26.76
N LEU A 117 -4.09 -10.08 25.44
CA LEU A 117 -4.83 -9.11 24.63
C LEU A 117 -6.33 -9.29 24.88
N ASP A 118 -7.00 -8.21 25.23
CA ASP A 118 -8.45 -8.10 25.27
C ASP A 118 -8.97 -6.97 24.37
N THR A 119 -10.26 -6.96 24.12
CA THR A 119 -10.91 -5.96 23.24
C THR A 119 -10.75 -4.55 23.80
N LYS A 120 -10.82 -4.38 25.14
CA LYS A 120 -10.66 -3.07 25.80
C LYS A 120 -9.27 -2.50 25.57
N TYR A 121 -8.22 -3.30 25.77
CA TYR A 121 -6.84 -2.88 25.52
C TYR A 121 -6.64 -2.49 24.05
N MET A 122 -7.15 -3.31 23.14
CA MET A 122 -7.00 -3.06 21.69
C MET A 122 -7.78 -1.82 21.25
N GLN A 123 -8.95 -1.55 21.82
CA GLN A 123 -9.70 -0.31 21.56
C GLN A 123 -8.92 0.93 22.02
N ILE A 124 -8.36 0.89 23.24
CA ILE A 124 -7.51 1.97 23.77
C ILE A 124 -6.30 2.18 22.87
N PHE A 125 -5.67 1.09 22.40
CA PHE A 125 -4.53 1.15 21.51
C PHE A 125 -4.89 1.78 20.13
N ILE A 126 -6.03 1.43 19.54
CA ILE A 126 -6.54 2.03 18.31
C ILE A 126 -6.85 3.51 18.49
N ASN A 127 -7.46 3.90 19.62
CA ASN A 127 -7.71 5.31 19.95
C ASN A 127 -6.40 6.10 20.04
N LYS A 128 -5.37 5.53 20.68
CA LYS A 128 -4.02 6.12 20.72
C LYS A 128 -3.43 6.31 19.33
N LEU A 129 -3.51 5.28 18.45
CA LEU A 129 -3.02 5.37 17.08
C LEU A 129 -3.78 6.44 16.27
N SER A 130 -5.07 6.63 16.51
CA SER A 130 -5.91 7.63 15.84
C SER A 130 -5.54 9.07 16.17
N ASN A 131 -4.84 9.29 17.29
CA ASN A 131 -4.29 10.62 17.62
C ASN A 131 -2.96 10.91 16.91
N ILE A 132 -2.26 9.86 16.44
CA ILE A 132 -0.94 9.98 15.79
C ILE A 132 -1.04 9.91 14.27
N TYR A 133 -1.96 9.09 13.76
CA TYR A 133 -2.07 8.77 12.34
C TYR A 133 -3.45 9.14 11.79
N SER A 134 -3.53 9.33 10.46
CA SER A 134 -4.80 9.54 9.77
C SER A 134 -5.72 8.29 9.88
N THR A 135 -7.03 8.50 9.83
CA THR A 135 -8.04 7.42 9.91
C THR A 135 -7.78 6.30 8.90
N ASN A 136 -7.35 6.63 7.68
CA ASN A 136 -7.02 5.62 6.67
C ASN A 136 -5.77 4.81 7.07
N GLN A 137 -4.75 5.43 7.62
CA GLN A 137 -3.56 4.71 8.10
C GLN A 137 -3.90 3.78 9.25
N VAL A 138 -4.72 4.22 10.22
CA VAL A 138 -5.18 3.39 11.34
C VAL A 138 -6.04 2.23 10.83
N ARG A 139 -6.93 2.46 9.85
CA ARG A 139 -7.73 1.39 9.22
C ARG A 139 -6.85 0.31 8.61
N TYR A 140 -5.79 0.67 7.89
CA TYR A 140 -4.84 -0.30 7.35
C TYR A 140 -4.05 -1.03 8.44
N GLN A 141 -3.61 -0.32 9.51
CA GLN A 141 -2.91 -0.93 10.63
C GLN A 141 -3.82 -1.94 11.36
N LEU A 142 -5.08 -1.58 11.63
CA LEU A 142 -6.07 -2.49 12.20
C LEU A 142 -6.29 -3.73 11.30
N GLY A 143 -6.37 -3.53 10.00
CA GLY A 143 -6.45 -4.64 9.04
C GLY A 143 -5.27 -5.62 9.17
N HIS A 144 -4.03 -5.12 9.27
CA HIS A 144 -2.85 -5.98 9.45
C HIS A 144 -2.84 -6.68 10.81
N MET A 145 -3.29 -6.01 11.88
CA MET A 145 -3.45 -6.66 13.19
C MET A 145 -4.50 -7.77 13.16
N LYS A 146 -5.64 -7.55 12.45
CA LYS A 146 -6.66 -8.59 12.23
C LYS A 146 -6.07 -9.81 11.53
N GLU A 147 -5.28 -9.61 10.50
CA GLU A 147 -4.63 -10.72 9.78
C GLU A 147 -3.56 -11.43 10.63
N ALA A 148 -2.81 -10.71 11.47
CA ALA A 148 -1.88 -11.32 12.42
C ALA A 148 -2.61 -12.15 13.50
N ILE A 149 -3.76 -11.69 14.01
CA ILE A 149 -4.59 -12.49 14.93
C ILE A 149 -5.15 -13.74 14.24
N LYS A 150 -5.59 -13.65 12.98
CA LYS A 150 -5.99 -14.84 12.20
C LYS A 150 -4.83 -15.84 12.05
N TYR A 151 -3.62 -15.34 11.88
CA TYR A 151 -2.41 -16.17 11.86
C TYR A 151 -2.21 -16.89 13.20
N ALA A 152 -2.37 -16.19 14.33
CA ALA A 152 -2.29 -16.78 15.66
C ALA A 152 -3.38 -17.85 15.89
N VAL A 153 -4.61 -17.62 15.44
CA VAL A 153 -5.69 -18.61 15.49
C VAL A 153 -5.31 -19.87 14.69
N LYS A 154 -4.74 -19.69 13.51
CA LYS A 154 -4.39 -20.80 12.61
C LYS A 154 -3.21 -21.63 13.12
N PHE A 155 -2.15 -21.00 13.59
CA PHE A 155 -0.88 -21.67 13.88
C PHE A 155 -0.61 -21.89 15.37
N TYR A 156 -1.20 -21.07 16.24
CA TYR A 156 -1.05 -21.14 17.69
C TYR A 156 -2.32 -21.55 18.44
N HIS A 157 -3.41 -21.86 17.68
CA HIS A 157 -4.72 -22.20 18.24
C HIS A 157 -5.23 -21.14 19.23
N TYR A 158 -4.94 -19.86 18.94
CA TYR A 158 -5.41 -18.75 19.77
C TYR A 158 -6.94 -18.74 19.83
N SER A 159 -7.50 -18.80 21.05
CA SER A 159 -8.94 -18.99 21.23
C SER A 159 -9.79 -17.77 20.91
N ASN A 160 -9.26 -16.55 21.16
CA ASN A 160 -10.02 -15.31 20.95
C ASN A 160 -9.93 -14.82 19.49
N LYS A 161 -10.58 -15.56 18.60
CA LYS A 161 -10.66 -15.22 17.16
C LYS A 161 -11.43 -13.92 16.89
N HIS A 162 -12.24 -13.45 17.85
CA HIS A 162 -13.07 -12.25 17.71
C HIS A 162 -12.45 -10.99 18.31
N LEU A 163 -11.24 -11.08 18.89
CA LEU A 163 -10.55 -10.01 19.59
C LEU A 163 -10.63 -8.62 18.92
N LEU A 164 -10.53 -8.56 17.61
CA LEU A 164 -10.49 -7.30 16.85
C LEU A 164 -11.74 -7.07 15.98
N ILE A 165 -12.78 -7.91 16.10
CA ILE A 165 -14.00 -7.75 15.28
C ILE A 165 -14.74 -6.49 15.68
N ASP A 166 -14.97 -6.30 16.97
CA ASP A 166 -15.79 -5.23 17.54
C ASP A 166 -14.99 -3.93 17.78
N ILE A 167 -13.74 -3.86 17.29
CA ILE A 167 -12.93 -2.64 17.39
C ILE A 167 -13.49 -1.59 16.44
N GLU A 168 -13.88 -0.46 16.99
CA GLU A 168 -14.36 0.69 16.25
C GLU A 168 -13.23 1.67 15.95
N LEU A 169 -13.24 2.19 14.73
CA LEU A 169 -12.37 3.31 14.37
C LEU A 169 -13.02 4.61 14.87
N PRO A 170 -12.29 5.43 15.65
CA PRO A 170 -12.82 6.70 16.11
C PRO A 170 -13.29 7.55 14.93
N LYS A 171 -14.55 7.94 14.96
CA LYS A 171 -15.13 8.89 14.00
C LYS A 171 -14.71 10.29 14.44
N LYS A 172 -13.94 10.96 13.60
CA LYS A 172 -13.69 12.41 13.78
C LYS A 172 -14.84 13.16 13.12
N SER A 173 -15.51 14.02 13.85
CA SER A 173 -16.41 15.00 13.23
C SER A 173 -15.60 15.84 12.25
N LYS A 174 -16.13 16.07 11.05
CA LYS A 174 -15.50 16.98 10.09
C LYS A 174 -15.58 18.40 10.66
N THR A 175 -14.45 19.06 10.75
CA THR A 175 -14.39 20.49 11.05
C THR A 175 -14.64 21.29 9.76
N LEU A 176 -14.97 22.58 9.88
CA LEU A 176 -15.04 23.48 8.71
C LEU A 176 -13.74 23.42 7.90
N GLU A 177 -12.59 23.43 8.60
CA GLU A 177 -11.27 23.31 7.97
C GLU A 177 -11.09 21.99 7.20
N ASP A 178 -11.70 20.88 7.65
CA ASP A 178 -11.65 19.60 6.92
C ASP A 178 -12.51 19.65 5.65
N ILE A 179 -13.64 20.36 5.68
CA ILE A 179 -14.51 20.58 4.52
C ILE A 179 -13.79 21.44 3.49
N GLU A 180 -13.24 22.57 3.91
CA GLU A 180 -12.45 23.46 3.05
C GLU A 180 -11.24 22.76 2.41
N LYS A 181 -10.56 21.88 3.18
CA LYS A 181 -9.46 21.06 2.66
C LYS A 181 -9.94 19.99 1.66
N GLU A 182 -11.14 19.47 1.80
CA GLU A 182 -11.73 18.55 0.82
C GLU A 182 -12.11 19.28 -0.46
N GLU A 183 -12.72 20.45 -0.38
CA GLU A 183 -13.06 21.32 -1.50
C GLU A 183 -11.80 21.78 -2.24
N ALA A 184 -10.79 22.27 -1.53
CA ALA A 184 -9.51 22.64 -2.13
C ALA A 184 -8.78 21.48 -2.83
N LYS A 185 -9.05 20.21 -2.45
CA LYS A 185 -8.54 19.04 -3.18
C LYS A 185 -9.28 18.82 -4.49
N MET A 186 -10.57 19.11 -4.56
CA MET A 186 -11.37 18.99 -5.79
C MET A 186 -10.98 20.09 -6.80
N GLU A 187 -10.66 21.27 -6.30
CA GLU A 187 -10.16 22.42 -7.09
C GLU A 187 -8.67 22.33 -7.44
N ASN A 188 -7.99 21.27 -7.04
CA ASN A 188 -6.55 21.13 -7.24
C ASN A 188 -6.20 20.70 -8.68
N TYR A 189 -6.67 21.45 -9.63
CA TYR A 189 -6.25 21.43 -11.04
C TYR A 189 -5.79 22.82 -11.48
N LEU A 190 -5.11 22.89 -12.59
CA LEU A 190 -4.54 24.09 -13.17
C LEU A 190 -5.19 24.40 -14.52
N GLU A 191 -5.20 25.64 -14.89
CA GLU A 191 -5.40 26.01 -16.29
C GLU A 191 -4.15 25.69 -17.11
N MET A 192 -4.30 25.47 -18.41
CA MET A 192 -3.14 25.18 -19.28
C MET A 192 -2.12 26.31 -19.32
N SER A 193 -2.58 27.56 -19.22
CA SER A 193 -1.75 28.76 -19.07
C SER A 193 -0.83 28.65 -17.85
N GLN A 194 -1.35 28.23 -16.69
CA GLN A 194 -0.57 28.03 -15.48
C GLN A 194 0.44 26.89 -15.59
N VAL A 195 0.07 25.79 -16.28
CA VAL A 195 1.01 24.70 -16.59
C VAL A 195 2.20 25.23 -17.40
N LEU A 196 1.94 26.06 -18.40
CA LEU A 196 2.99 26.65 -19.24
C LEU A 196 3.86 27.63 -18.43
N GLN A 197 3.27 28.45 -17.56
CA GLN A 197 4.03 29.34 -16.67
C GLN A 197 4.96 28.57 -15.74
N ILE A 198 4.48 27.47 -15.13
CA ILE A 198 5.31 26.62 -14.27
C ILE A 198 6.44 25.97 -15.09
N ARG A 199 6.14 25.48 -16.30
CA ARG A 199 7.14 24.93 -17.23
C ARG A 199 8.24 25.95 -17.50
N ASP A 200 7.87 27.15 -17.87
CA ASP A 200 8.82 28.21 -18.25
C ASP A 200 9.63 28.72 -17.07
N CYS A 201 9.03 28.83 -15.89
CA CYS A 201 9.73 29.11 -14.65
C CYS A 201 10.80 28.02 -14.36
N ILE A 202 10.45 26.74 -14.54
CA ILE A 202 11.41 25.63 -14.36
C ILE A 202 12.57 25.73 -15.37
N LEU A 203 12.28 26.00 -16.63
CA LEU A 203 13.30 26.10 -17.69
C LEU A 203 14.28 27.24 -17.44
N ASN A 204 13.78 28.38 -16.92
CA ASN A 204 14.56 29.59 -16.68
C ASN A 204 15.27 29.61 -15.32
N LYS A 205 15.07 28.57 -14.48
CA LYS A 205 15.62 28.54 -13.12
C LYS A 205 17.15 28.54 -13.13
N LYS A 206 17.76 29.51 -12.43
CA LYS A 206 19.21 29.62 -12.27
C LYS A 206 19.74 28.57 -11.30
N GLY A 207 21.02 28.15 -11.49
CA GLY A 207 21.70 27.22 -10.57
C GLY A 207 21.27 25.76 -10.66
N GLU A 208 20.29 25.41 -11.50
CA GLU A 208 19.87 24.02 -11.71
C GLU A 208 20.43 23.45 -13.02
N ASP A 209 20.70 22.14 -13.01
CA ASP A 209 21.17 21.39 -14.17
C ASP A 209 20.18 21.48 -15.34
N TYR A 210 20.67 21.84 -16.51
CA TYR A 210 19.83 22.05 -17.71
C TYR A 210 19.03 20.78 -18.05
N ARG A 211 19.67 19.62 -18.01
CA ARG A 211 19.03 18.33 -18.28
C ARG A 211 17.85 18.09 -17.33
N LYS A 212 18.07 18.30 -16.04
CA LYS A 212 17.02 18.15 -15.01
C LYS A 212 15.86 19.10 -15.28
N LYS A 213 16.13 20.37 -15.59
CA LYS A 213 15.09 21.36 -15.94
C LYS A 213 14.28 20.93 -17.15
N LEU A 214 14.95 20.54 -18.23
CA LEU A 214 14.31 20.06 -19.45
C LEU A 214 13.41 18.85 -19.20
N LEU A 215 13.88 17.85 -18.44
CA LEU A 215 13.10 16.65 -18.12
C LEU A 215 11.87 17.00 -17.29
N VAL A 216 12.01 17.79 -16.23
CA VAL A 216 10.88 18.14 -15.34
C VAL A 216 9.84 18.95 -16.08
N ALA A 217 10.25 19.98 -16.84
CA ALA A 217 9.37 20.80 -17.66
C ALA A 217 8.61 19.95 -18.70
N SER A 218 9.30 19.03 -19.36
CA SER A 218 8.69 18.11 -20.35
C SER A 218 7.72 17.12 -19.70
N ILE A 219 8.04 16.59 -18.52
CA ILE A 219 7.19 15.65 -17.78
C ILE A 219 5.86 16.29 -17.39
N ILE A 220 5.90 17.50 -16.77
CA ILE A 220 4.67 18.17 -16.31
C ILE A 220 3.77 18.55 -17.47
N GLU A 221 4.34 19.08 -18.57
CA GLU A 221 3.58 19.40 -19.76
C GLU A 221 2.99 18.16 -20.43
N LEU A 222 3.76 17.09 -20.57
CA LEU A 222 3.28 15.81 -21.11
C LEU A 222 2.17 15.20 -20.26
N GLN A 223 2.27 15.27 -18.92
CA GLN A 223 1.22 14.81 -18.03
C GLN A 223 -0.09 15.59 -18.20
N ALA A 224 -0.02 16.93 -18.33
CA ALA A 224 -1.19 17.76 -18.57
C ALA A 224 -1.83 17.46 -19.96
N LEU A 225 -1.03 17.13 -20.96
CA LEU A 225 -1.52 16.79 -22.31
C LEU A 225 -2.04 15.36 -22.46
N THR A 226 -1.62 14.42 -21.60
CA THR A 226 -1.92 12.98 -21.77
C THR A 226 -2.70 12.36 -20.63
N GLY A 227 -2.71 12.98 -19.46
CA GLY A 227 -3.33 12.45 -18.23
C GLY A 227 -2.63 11.22 -17.64
N MET A 228 -1.42 10.87 -18.08
CA MET A 228 -0.67 9.72 -17.56
C MET A 228 -0.29 9.90 -16.10
N ARG A 229 -0.25 8.79 -15.33
CA ARG A 229 0.32 8.81 -13.98
C ARG A 229 1.83 9.03 -14.06
N ILE A 230 2.42 9.71 -13.06
CA ILE A 230 3.88 9.96 -13.07
C ILE A 230 4.70 8.67 -13.22
N GLY A 231 4.31 7.59 -12.56
CA GLY A 231 4.99 6.29 -12.71
C GLY A 231 4.86 5.69 -14.11
N GLU A 232 3.78 5.98 -14.85
CA GLU A 232 3.58 5.58 -16.24
C GLU A 232 4.49 6.40 -17.16
N VAL A 233 4.56 7.73 -16.95
CA VAL A 233 5.46 8.61 -17.74
C VAL A 233 6.92 8.21 -17.58
N LEU A 234 7.36 7.98 -16.34
CA LEU A 234 8.74 7.61 -16.05
C LEU A 234 9.10 6.19 -16.53
N ALA A 235 8.10 5.33 -16.73
CA ALA A 235 8.27 3.98 -17.29
C ALA A 235 8.22 3.93 -18.82
N LEU A 236 8.02 5.07 -19.51
CA LEU A 236 8.02 5.11 -20.96
C LEU A 236 9.39 4.73 -21.51
N GLN A 237 9.38 3.85 -22.50
CA GLN A 237 10.54 3.44 -23.28
C GLN A 237 10.31 3.76 -24.76
N ASN A 238 11.37 3.78 -25.55
CA ASN A 238 11.30 4.04 -27.00
C ASN A 238 10.28 3.12 -27.70
N SER A 239 10.22 1.84 -27.28
CA SER A 239 9.28 0.85 -27.82
C SER A 239 7.81 1.11 -27.50
N ASN A 240 7.50 2.04 -26.61
CA ASN A 240 6.12 2.41 -26.27
C ASN A 240 5.55 3.54 -27.11
N ILE A 241 6.36 4.15 -27.98
CA ILE A 241 6.01 5.38 -28.68
C ILE A 241 5.96 5.12 -30.16
N ASP A 242 4.82 5.34 -30.79
CA ASP A 242 4.63 5.39 -32.22
C ASP A 242 4.46 6.86 -32.66
N LEU A 243 5.54 7.44 -33.15
CA LEU A 243 5.54 8.84 -33.60
C LEU A 243 4.78 9.04 -34.91
N SER A 244 4.66 8.00 -35.73
CA SER A 244 3.96 8.05 -37.03
C SER A 244 2.45 8.07 -36.82
N ASN A 245 1.95 7.16 -35.98
CA ASN A 245 0.54 7.09 -35.64
C ASN A 245 0.15 7.99 -34.43
N LYS A 246 1.13 8.72 -33.90
CA LYS A 246 0.95 9.61 -32.70
C LYS A 246 0.27 8.92 -31.55
N THR A 247 0.78 7.75 -31.15
CA THR A 247 0.23 6.99 -30.04
C THR A 247 1.30 6.62 -29.01
N ILE A 248 0.87 6.41 -27.77
CA ILE A 248 1.67 5.88 -26.68
C ILE A 248 1.00 4.64 -26.11
N ASP A 249 1.74 3.55 -25.98
CA ASP A 249 1.33 2.32 -25.32
C ASP A 249 1.74 2.35 -23.84
N ILE A 250 0.77 2.49 -22.96
CA ILE A 250 1.00 2.47 -21.51
C ILE A 250 0.95 1.02 -21.04
N THR A 251 2.13 0.43 -20.82
CA THR A 251 2.29 -1.00 -20.52
C THR A 251 2.84 -1.27 -19.12
N GLY A 252 3.29 -0.24 -18.39
CA GLY A 252 3.91 -0.42 -17.08
C GLY A 252 3.96 0.84 -16.24
N THR A 253 4.52 0.69 -15.06
CA THR A 253 4.79 1.77 -14.12
C THR A 253 6.20 1.63 -13.55
N MET A 254 6.81 2.75 -13.16
CA MET A 254 8.16 2.79 -12.61
C MET A 254 8.17 2.34 -11.15
N HIS A 255 9.09 1.44 -10.82
CA HIS A 255 9.45 1.05 -9.47
C HIS A 255 10.89 1.41 -9.14
N TRP A 256 11.11 1.98 -7.94
CA TRP A 256 12.36 2.56 -7.52
C TRP A 256 13.18 1.61 -6.66
N PHE A 257 13.68 0.53 -7.29
CA PHE A 257 14.59 -0.41 -6.65
C PHE A 257 15.85 -0.59 -7.51
N LYS A 258 16.93 -1.04 -6.89
CA LYS A 258 18.14 -1.43 -7.61
C LYS A 258 17.82 -2.71 -8.42
N HIS A 259 18.12 -2.70 -9.69
CA HIS A 259 17.95 -3.81 -10.62
C HIS A 259 19.20 -3.93 -11.49
N GLU A 260 19.36 -5.05 -12.21
CA GLU A 260 20.44 -5.20 -13.21
C GLU A 260 20.42 -3.99 -14.17
N GLY A 261 21.58 -3.38 -14.38
CA GLY A 261 21.74 -2.19 -15.23
C GLY A 261 21.37 -0.85 -14.60
N GLY A 262 20.97 -0.78 -13.30
CA GLY A 262 20.82 0.50 -12.63
C GLY A 262 19.65 0.61 -11.66
N PHE A 263 19.31 1.85 -11.30
CA PHE A 263 18.22 2.15 -10.38
C PHE A 263 16.92 2.47 -11.13
N GLY A 264 15.82 1.91 -10.65
CA GLY A 264 14.50 2.01 -11.27
C GLY A 264 14.28 0.94 -12.36
N TYR A 265 13.15 0.28 -12.33
CA TYR A 265 12.74 -0.67 -13.36
C TYR A 265 11.25 -0.54 -13.66
N LYS A 266 10.87 -0.95 -14.88
CA LYS A 266 9.48 -0.97 -15.32
C LYS A 266 8.83 -2.28 -14.88
N ASP A 267 7.77 -2.18 -14.10
CA ASP A 267 6.92 -3.30 -13.75
C ASP A 267 5.57 -3.20 -14.48
N THR A 268 4.85 -4.31 -14.52
CA THR A 268 3.50 -4.35 -15.12
C THR A 268 2.57 -3.36 -14.44
N THR A 269 1.55 -2.90 -15.15
CA THR A 269 0.48 -2.09 -14.56
C THR A 269 -0.25 -2.87 -13.46
N LYS A 270 -0.87 -2.16 -12.51
CA LYS A 270 -1.52 -2.75 -11.34
C LYS A 270 -2.72 -3.63 -11.71
N THR A 271 -3.41 -3.31 -12.79
CA THR A 271 -4.60 -4.02 -13.27
C THR A 271 -4.58 -4.15 -14.79
N LYS A 272 -5.30 -5.13 -15.36
CA LYS A 272 -5.47 -5.28 -16.81
C LYS A 272 -6.01 -4.00 -17.47
N GLY A 273 -6.96 -3.30 -16.83
CA GLY A 273 -7.53 -2.05 -17.34
C GLY A 273 -6.58 -0.84 -17.33
N SER A 274 -5.42 -0.94 -16.66
CA SER A 274 -4.39 0.11 -16.69
C SER A 274 -3.49 0.03 -17.93
N LYS A 275 -3.45 -1.13 -18.62
CA LYS A 275 -2.76 -1.26 -19.92
C LYS A 275 -3.67 -0.67 -21.01
N ARG A 276 -3.20 0.35 -21.68
CA ARG A 276 -3.98 1.09 -22.69
C ARG A 276 -3.08 1.80 -23.68
N GLN A 277 -3.62 2.10 -24.86
CA GLN A 277 -3.04 2.99 -25.84
C GLN A 277 -3.76 4.33 -25.79
N ILE A 278 -3.01 5.42 -25.92
CA ILE A 278 -3.56 6.78 -25.98
C ILE A 278 -3.03 7.50 -27.22
N ALA A 279 -3.91 8.21 -27.93
CA ALA A 279 -3.51 9.14 -28.96
C ALA A 279 -2.92 10.41 -28.31
N ILE A 280 -1.90 10.99 -28.96
CA ILE A 280 -1.20 12.21 -28.52
C ILE A 280 -1.23 13.28 -29.59
N ASN A 281 -1.21 14.55 -29.17
CA ASN A 281 -1.18 15.71 -30.04
C ASN A 281 0.25 15.99 -30.54
N LYS A 282 0.35 16.90 -31.53
CA LYS A 282 1.64 17.33 -32.10
C LYS A 282 2.62 17.80 -31.04
N ARG A 283 2.17 18.59 -30.07
CA ARG A 283 3.02 19.11 -29.00
C ARG A 283 3.66 18.00 -28.13
N SER A 284 2.90 16.96 -27.80
CA SER A 284 3.41 15.78 -27.11
C SER A 284 4.46 15.03 -27.94
N VAL A 285 4.25 14.92 -29.27
CA VAL A 285 5.24 14.34 -30.22
C VAL A 285 6.54 15.14 -30.21
N ASP A 286 6.45 16.47 -30.25
CA ASP A 286 7.63 17.35 -30.28
C ASP A 286 8.43 17.24 -28.95
N ILE A 287 7.75 17.18 -27.81
CA ILE A 287 8.38 16.94 -26.50
C ILE A 287 9.16 15.62 -26.52
N LEU A 288 8.50 14.53 -26.95
CA LEU A 288 9.11 13.20 -26.97
C LEU A 288 10.30 13.15 -27.94
N LYS A 289 10.17 13.69 -29.15
CA LYS A 289 11.27 13.76 -30.11
C LYS A 289 12.49 14.50 -29.58
N LYS A 290 12.26 15.66 -28.88
CA LYS A 290 13.34 16.44 -28.30
C LYS A 290 14.09 15.64 -27.22
N ILE A 291 13.38 14.97 -26.29
CA ILE A 291 14.00 14.17 -25.24
C ILE A 291 14.72 12.93 -25.81
N MET A 292 14.12 12.24 -26.79
CA MET A 292 14.74 11.09 -27.44
C MET A 292 16.03 11.47 -28.17
N LEU A 293 16.04 12.64 -28.87
CA LEU A 293 17.25 13.16 -29.52
C LEU A 293 18.34 13.51 -28.48
N ASP A 294 17.95 14.14 -27.39
CA ASP A 294 18.86 14.49 -26.31
C ASP A 294 19.46 13.24 -25.64
N ASN A 295 18.66 12.16 -25.46
CA ASN A 295 19.14 10.86 -24.98
C ASN A 295 20.19 10.24 -25.95
N LYS A 296 19.95 10.30 -27.27
CA LYS A 296 20.91 9.80 -28.26
C LYS A 296 22.23 10.54 -28.19
N LYS A 297 22.21 11.87 -28.03
CA LYS A 297 23.43 12.67 -27.84
C LYS A 297 24.19 12.27 -26.60
N LEU A 298 23.47 12.11 -25.45
CA LEU A 298 24.09 11.67 -24.19
C LEU A 298 24.73 10.28 -24.31
N ALA A 299 24.03 9.34 -24.92
CA ALA A 299 24.56 7.99 -25.12
C ALA A 299 25.86 7.97 -25.97
N SER A 300 26.06 8.98 -26.85
CA SER A 300 27.27 9.09 -27.66
C SER A 300 28.44 9.78 -26.91
N TRP A 301 28.17 10.58 -25.89
CA TRP A 301 29.19 11.43 -25.25
C TRP A 301 29.51 11.05 -23.81
N GLU A 302 28.56 10.41 -23.10
CA GLU A 302 28.72 10.06 -21.69
C GLU A 302 29.06 8.58 -21.52
N GLU A 303 30.31 8.27 -21.24
CA GLU A 303 30.79 6.88 -21.04
C GLU A 303 29.97 6.09 -19.99
N LYS A 304 29.43 6.79 -18.98
CA LYS A 304 28.64 6.19 -17.91
C LYS A 304 27.17 6.06 -18.22
N TYR A 305 26.73 6.45 -19.44
CA TYR A 305 25.33 6.34 -19.82
C TYR A 305 24.99 4.89 -20.20
N ILE A 306 24.07 4.30 -19.44
CA ILE A 306 23.53 2.96 -19.72
C ILE A 306 22.14 3.14 -20.36
N ASP A 307 22.04 2.88 -21.66
CA ASP A 307 20.77 2.95 -22.38
C ASP A 307 19.91 1.72 -22.07
N ARG A 308 18.82 1.94 -21.35
CA ARG A 308 17.76 0.95 -21.07
C ARG A 308 16.48 1.25 -21.82
N GLY A 309 16.57 2.12 -22.82
CA GLY A 309 15.45 2.55 -23.66
C GLY A 309 14.45 3.50 -22.97
N PHE A 310 14.65 3.93 -21.72
CA PHE A 310 13.77 4.89 -21.06
C PHE A 310 13.87 6.29 -21.65
N ILE A 311 12.74 7.00 -21.70
CA ILE A 311 12.66 8.35 -22.27
C ILE A 311 13.18 9.39 -21.27
N PHE A 312 12.67 9.41 -20.05
CA PHE A 312 12.98 10.45 -19.05
C PHE A 312 14.12 10.01 -18.13
N THR A 313 15.36 10.10 -18.64
CA THR A 313 16.55 9.60 -17.96
C THR A 313 17.51 10.70 -17.53
N THR A 314 18.20 10.48 -16.42
CA THR A 314 19.37 11.26 -15.98
C THR A 314 20.55 11.05 -16.93
N LYS A 315 21.64 11.80 -16.76
CA LYS A 315 22.90 11.65 -17.52
C LYS A 315 23.52 10.26 -17.46
N ASN A 316 23.14 9.43 -16.51
CA ASN A 316 23.63 8.04 -16.41
C ASN A 316 22.64 7.01 -16.96
N GLY A 317 21.55 7.41 -17.65
CA GLY A 317 20.54 6.49 -18.19
C GLY A 317 19.52 5.99 -17.18
N ASN A 318 19.59 6.36 -15.89
CA ASN A 318 18.58 6.01 -14.92
C ASN A 318 17.34 6.91 -15.06
N PRO A 319 16.12 6.36 -14.92
CA PRO A 319 14.91 7.17 -14.87
C PRO A 319 14.98 8.27 -13.82
N LEU A 320 14.37 9.43 -14.09
CA LEU A 320 14.36 10.57 -13.17
C LEU A 320 13.51 10.25 -11.94
N PHE A 321 14.07 10.43 -10.74
CA PHE A 321 13.39 10.11 -9.48
C PHE A 321 12.31 11.14 -9.11
N THR A 322 11.11 10.68 -8.75
CA THR A 322 9.94 11.52 -8.51
C THR A 322 10.16 12.62 -7.47
N GLN A 323 10.98 12.38 -6.44
CA GLN A 323 11.29 13.43 -5.46
C GLN A 323 12.03 14.61 -6.07
N LYS A 324 12.94 14.36 -7.04
CA LYS A 324 13.64 15.43 -7.76
C LYS A 324 12.69 16.27 -8.61
N ILE A 325 11.67 15.63 -9.19
CA ILE A 325 10.60 16.32 -9.93
C ILE A 325 9.82 17.21 -8.98
N ASN A 326 9.33 16.67 -7.85
CA ASN A 326 8.54 17.42 -6.89
C ASN A 326 9.32 18.56 -6.24
N SER A 327 10.62 18.38 -5.98
CA SER A 327 11.47 19.46 -5.42
C SER A 327 11.54 20.66 -6.34
N LEU A 328 11.82 20.44 -7.64
CA LEU A 328 11.91 21.53 -8.62
C LEU A 328 10.54 22.16 -8.91
N LEU A 329 9.49 21.34 -8.97
CA LEU A 329 8.11 21.78 -9.11
C LEU A 329 7.68 22.69 -7.94
N ASN A 330 7.91 22.26 -6.69
CA ASN A 330 7.56 23.07 -5.52
C ASN A 330 8.29 24.42 -5.51
N SER A 331 9.57 24.43 -5.89
CA SER A 331 10.35 25.66 -5.99
C SER A 331 9.78 26.64 -7.04
N ALA A 332 9.33 26.12 -8.20
CA ALA A 332 8.70 26.97 -9.24
C ALA A 332 7.33 27.49 -8.80
N VAL A 333 6.52 26.64 -8.16
CA VAL A 333 5.20 27.00 -7.63
C VAL A 333 5.30 28.12 -6.58
N GLN A 334 6.30 28.03 -5.68
CA GLN A 334 6.58 29.07 -4.68
C GLN A 334 7.00 30.40 -5.34
N GLU A 335 7.89 30.34 -6.34
CA GLU A 335 8.36 31.52 -7.08
C GLU A 335 7.22 32.25 -7.82
N LEU A 336 6.30 31.47 -8.39
CA LEU A 336 5.10 31.99 -9.07
C LEU A 336 3.97 32.37 -8.10
N LYS A 337 4.16 32.23 -6.78
CA LYS A 337 3.16 32.54 -5.74
C LYS A 337 1.81 31.85 -5.97
N ILE A 338 1.80 30.66 -6.54
CA ILE A 338 0.57 29.88 -6.78
C ILE A 338 0.12 29.29 -5.44
N ASN A 339 -1.02 29.74 -4.92
CA ASN A 339 -1.57 29.30 -3.64
C ASN A 339 -2.34 27.98 -3.77
N LYS A 340 -1.72 26.96 -4.37
CA LYS A 340 -2.25 25.59 -4.49
C LYS A 340 -1.15 24.58 -4.19
N LYS A 341 -1.50 23.47 -3.54
CA LYS A 341 -0.56 22.34 -3.33
C LYS A 341 -0.41 21.53 -4.60
N ILE A 342 0.53 21.89 -5.45
CA ILE A 342 0.74 21.25 -6.74
C ILE A 342 1.69 20.06 -6.59
N THR A 343 1.29 18.94 -7.16
CA THR A 343 2.06 17.70 -7.25
C THR A 343 1.97 17.15 -8.68
N THR A 344 2.75 16.12 -8.98
CA THR A 344 2.64 15.44 -10.29
C THR A 344 1.23 14.88 -10.57
N HIS A 345 0.41 14.60 -9.56
CA HIS A 345 -0.99 14.21 -9.76
C HIS A 345 -1.89 15.36 -10.18
N THR A 346 -1.56 16.61 -9.82
CA THR A 346 -2.31 17.80 -10.22
C THR A 346 -2.38 17.93 -11.74
N PHE A 347 -1.30 17.63 -12.47
CA PHE A 347 -1.31 17.70 -13.93
C PHE A 347 -2.25 16.67 -14.59
N ARG A 348 -2.42 15.52 -13.96
CA ARG A 348 -3.42 14.55 -14.41
C ARG A 348 -4.85 15.02 -14.11
N HIS A 349 -5.09 15.68 -12.98
CA HIS A 349 -6.37 16.32 -12.68
C HIS A 349 -6.65 17.43 -13.69
N THR A 350 -5.66 18.26 -14.02
CA THR A 350 -5.72 19.25 -15.10
C THR A 350 -6.14 18.65 -16.42
N HIS A 351 -5.55 17.50 -16.83
CA HIS A 351 -5.97 16.83 -18.05
C HIS A 351 -7.44 16.41 -18.03
N ILE A 352 -7.91 15.88 -16.88
CA ILE A 352 -9.31 15.48 -16.73
C ILE A 352 -10.23 16.71 -16.84
N SER A 353 -9.90 17.81 -16.14
CA SER A 353 -10.68 19.06 -16.19
C SER A 353 -10.77 19.64 -17.59
N LEU A 354 -9.64 19.69 -18.33
CA LEU A 354 -9.62 20.12 -19.73
C LEU A 354 -10.55 19.29 -20.63
N LEU A 355 -10.59 17.97 -20.43
CA LEU A 355 -11.47 17.11 -21.23
C LEU A 355 -12.95 17.30 -20.86
N VAL A 356 -13.25 17.60 -19.59
CA VAL A 356 -14.63 17.94 -19.15
C VAL A 356 -15.05 19.26 -19.77
N GLU A 357 -14.22 20.30 -19.71
CA GLU A 357 -14.46 21.61 -20.34
C GLU A 357 -14.67 21.49 -21.87
N MET A 358 -14.04 20.50 -22.51
CA MET A 358 -14.27 20.15 -23.91
C MET A 358 -15.52 19.27 -24.14
N ASN A 359 -16.38 19.08 -23.13
CA ASN A 359 -17.57 18.23 -23.19
C ASN A 359 -17.32 16.78 -23.56
N ILE A 360 -16.14 16.23 -23.24
CA ILE A 360 -15.84 14.82 -23.46
C ILE A 360 -16.57 13.97 -22.42
N SER A 361 -17.24 12.91 -22.85
CA SER A 361 -18.00 12.04 -21.96
C SER A 361 -17.13 11.41 -20.87
N LEU A 362 -17.66 11.29 -19.67
CA LEU A 362 -16.99 10.68 -18.51
C LEU A 362 -16.39 9.31 -18.85
N LYS A 363 -17.11 8.46 -19.58
CA LYS A 363 -16.63 7.13 -19.99
C LYS A 363 -15.39 7.19 -20.86
N ALA A 364 -15.32 8.16 -21.80
CA ALA A 364 -14.16 8.36 -22.65
C ALA A 364 -12.96 8.87 -21.86
N ILE A 365 -13.16 9.80 -20.93
CA ILE A 365 -12.14 10.31 -20.00
C ILE A 365 -11.59 9.16 -19.15
N MET A 366 -12.43 8.35 -18.53
CA MET A 366 -12.02 7.21 -17.70
C MET A 366 -11.19 6.21 -18.48
N LYS A 367 -11.62 5.85 -19.70
CA LYS A 367 -10.87 4.97 -20.60
C LYS A 367 -9.48 5.54 -20.89
N ARG A 368 -9.39 6.83 -21.23
CA ARG A 368 -8.14 7.53 -21.57
C ARG A 368 -7.18 7.56 -20.39
N VAL A 369 -7.65 7.93 -19.20
CA VAL A 369 -6.76 8.01 -18.04
C VAL A 369 -6.53 6.65 -17.36
N GLY A 370 -7.29 5.62 -17.68
CA GLY A 370 -7.15 4.26 -17.10
C GLY A 370 -7.54 4.25 -15.62
N HIS A 371 -8.69 4.86 -15.28
CA HIS A 371 -9.31 4.73 -13.97
C HIS A 371 -10.22 3.50 -13.94
N THR A 372 -9.93 2.58 -13.03
CA THR A 372 -10.82 1.45 -12.68
C THR A 372 -11.75 1.82 -11.53
N ASP A 373 -11.39 2.81 -10.70
CA ASP A 373 -12.22 3.40 -9.66
C ASP A 373 -12.75 4.76 -10.14
N GLU A 374 -14.04 4.83 -10.31
CA GLU A 374 -14.74 5.99 -10.88
C GLU A 374 -14.70 7.23 -9.98
N LYS A 375 -14.56 7.04 -8.66
CA LYS A 375 -14.76 8.11 -7.66
C LYS A 375 -13.98 9.38 -7.94
N THR A 376 -12.68 9.29 -8.19
CA THR A 376 -11.86 10.50 -8.41
C THR A 376 -12.21 11.21 -9.71
N THR A 377 -12.49 10.47 -10.80
CA THR A 377 -12.86 11.09 -12.08
C THR A 377 -14.24 11.71 -11.99
N ILE A 378 -15.20 11.02 -11.34
CA ILE A 378 -16.55 11.55 -11.11
C ILE A 378 -16.48 12.84 -10.28
N GLN A 379 -15.73 12.87 -9.18
CA GLN A 379 -15.60 14.06 -8.35
C GLN A 379 -15.07 15.27 -9.14
N ILE A 380 -14.02 15.09 -9.93
CA ILE A 380 -13.50 16.18 -10.78
C ILE A 380 -14.54 16.56 -11.84
N TYR A 381 -15.17 15.59 -12.49
CA TYR A 381 -16.20 15.82 -13.51
C TYR A 381 -17.35 16.67 -12.94
N THR A 382 -17.94 16.25 -11.81
CA THR A 382 -19.04 16.96 -11.15
C THR A 382 -18.64 18.38 -10.79
N HIS A 383 -17.49 18.57 -10.17
CA HIS A 383 -17.01 19.89 -9.75
C HIS A 383 -16.81 20.85 -10.95
N VAL A 384 -16.21 20.37 -12.05
CA VAL A 384 -15.99 21.18 -13.25
C VAL A 384 -17.31 21.53 -13.93
N THR A 385 -18.25 20.57 -14.03
CA THR A 385 -19.58 20.83 -14.61
C THR A 385 -20.38 21.83 -13.78
N GLU A 386 -20.36 21.74 -12.44
CA GLU A 386 -21.00 22.70 -11.54
C GLU A 386 -20.40 24.12 -11.72
N LYS A 387 -19.10 24.23 -11.93
CA LYS A 387 -18.45 25.51 -12.23
C LYS A 387 -18.92 26.05 -13.58
N MET A 388 -18.97 25.22 -14.62
CA MET A 388 -19.45 25.60 -15.95
C MET A 388 -20.91 26.08 -15.89
N ASP A 389 -21.78 25.41 -15.13
CA ASP A 389 -23.18 25.81 -14.96
C ASP A 389 -23.30 27.19 -14.28
N LYS A 390 -22.49 27.46 -13.24
CA LYS A 390 -22.47 28.79 -12.59
C LYS A 390 -22.00 29.88 -13.56
N GLU A 391 -20.95 29.61 -14.35
CA GLU A 391 -20.46 30.55 -15.36
C GLU A 391 -21.49 30.79 -16.48
N LEU A 392 -22.27 29.75 -16.85
CA LEU A 392 -23.37 29.87 -17.80
C LEU A 392 -24.48 30.79 -17.27
N ILE A 393 -24.90 30.59 -16.00
CA ILE A 393 -25.92 31.43 -15.38
C ILE A 393 -25.48 32.91 -15.35
N GLN A 394 -24.24 33.17 -14.93
CA GLN A 394 -23.71 34.54 -14.93
C GLN A 394 -23.76 35.18 -16.32
N LYS A 395 -23.36 34.46 -17.37
CA LYS A 395 -23.43 34.94 -18.77
C LYS A 395 -24.85 35.17 -19.27
N ILE A 396 -25.81 34.39 -18.80
CA ILE A 396 -27.23 34.60 -19.12
C ILE A 396 -27.74 35.87 -18.47
N GLU A 397 -27.35 36.14 -17.22
CA GLU A 397 -27.73 37.37 -16.50
C GLU A 397 -27.16 38.67 -17.14
N GLU A 398 -26.05 38.55 -17.87
CA GLU A 398 -25.43 39.64 -18.62
C GLU A 398 -26.14 39.95 -19.96
N ILE A 399 -27.12 39.14 -20.40
CA ILE A 399 -27.89 39.40 -21.61
C ILE A 399 -28.87 40.55 -21.35
N PRO A 400 -28.78 41.68 -22.09
CA PRO A 400 -29.71 42.80 -21.92
C PRO A 400 -31.14 42.35 -22.18
N SER A 401 -32.05 42.66 -21.25
CA SER A 401 -33.51 42.44 -21.38
C SER A 401 -34.14 43.38 -22.39
#